data_2d6c7b6acc4fe29d0da24aa5e8754f76
#
_entry.id   2d6c7b6acc4fe29d0da24aa5e8754f76
#
_cell.length_a   1.000
_cell.length_b   1.000
_cell.length_c   1.000
_cell.angle_alpha   90.00
_cell.angle_beta   90.00
_cell.angle_gamma   90.00
#
_symmetry.space_group_name_H-M   'P 1'
#
loop_
_entity.id
_entity.type
_entity.pdbx_description
1 polymer ?
#
loop_
_entity_poly.entity_id
_entity_poly.type
_entity_poly.pdbx_seq_one_letter_code
_entity_poly.pdbx_strand_id
1 'polypeptide(L)'
;MEERTKINDGSVVNHLAIDPHDGIVLCWQQGTKAHWLDGWKQLSNWPVDKPVAFRGMTGRKTVAECIKTGRDYFYIDTGYLGNRQKRKIYHRVVLNGMQHSHFVEVPDDRWKKLDYDSPTINLNFPGWKKDGKAILVVTPSEKPCKFYGITRDEWVGETLTTLKQHTDRPIIVRDKGLRRERIGDGSLYNQLDEDNIFAVVTYNSIAATEAVGYGVPAFTSAPGAADMFCEKDFSKIETPRYEDDQKVRKWQHWLAYCQYRVEEMS
;
A
#
# COMPACT_ATOMS: atom_id res chain seq x y z
N MET A 1 -14.44 -22.76 -6.28
CA MET A 1 -14.06 -21.64 -5.38
C MET A 1 -12.56 -21.52 -5.14
N GLU A 2 -11.75 -22.55 -5.46
CA GLU A 2 -10.29 -22.54 -5.26
C GLU A 2 -9.48 -21.86 -6.35
N GLU A 3 -10.01 -21.69 -7.56
CA GLU A 3 -9.25 -21.06 -8.66
C GLU A 3 -9.20 -19.52 -8.61
N ARG A 4 -10.14 -18.88 -7.92
CA ARG A 4 -10.20 -17.41 -7.85
C ARG A 4 -9.16 -16.77 -6.91
N THR A 5 -8.57 -17.55 -6.03
CA THR A 5 -7.53 -17.10 -5.09
C THR A 5 -6.14 -17.03 -5.72
N LYS A 6 -5.94 -17.61 -6.89
CA LYS A 6 -4.62 -17.66 -7.57
C LYS A 6 -4.25 -16.44 -8.40
N ILE A 7 -5.18 -15.50 -8.59
CA ILE A 7 -4.99 -14.41 -9.55
C ILE A 7 -4.30 -13.18 -8.94
N ASN A 8 -3.98 -13.20 -7.67
CA ASN A 8 -3.33 -12.06 -6.99
C ASN A 8 -1.79 -12.18 -6.94
N ASP A 9 -1.22 -12.88 -7.92
CA ASP A 9 0.20 -13.25 -7.95
C ASP A 9 1.13 -12.20 -8.59
N GLY A 10 0.61 -11.03 -8.94
CA GLY A 10 1.39 -9.99 -9.62
C GLY A 10 1.63 -10.25 -11.11
N SER A 11 1.42 -11.47 -11.60
CA SER A 11 1.59 -11.79 -13.03
C SER A 11 0.49 -11.14 -13.89
N VAL A 12 -0.67 -10.89 -13.28
CA VAL A 12 -1.82 -10.25 -13.93
C VAL A 12 -1.57 -8.77 -14.21
N VAL A 13 -0.63 -8.16 -13.50
CA VAL A 13 -0.33 -6.73 -13.64
C VAL A 13 0.13 -6.37 -15.06
N ASN A 14 0.77 -7.29 -15.77
CA ASN A 14 1.22 -7.08 -17.14
C ASN A 14 0.10 -7.14 -18.19
N HIS A 15 -1.07 -7.62 -17.81
CA HIS A 15 -2.21 -7.77 -18.70
C HIS A 15 -3.32 -6.74 -18.44
N LEU A 16 -3.08 -5.86 -17.49
CA LEU A 16 -4.00 -4.79 -17.15
C LEU A 16 -3.78 -3.53 -17.99
N ALA A 17 -3.74 -3.68 -19.30
CA ALA A 17 -4.32 -2.66 -20.13
C ALA A 17 -5.83 -2.70 -19.79
N ILE A 18 -6.26 -1.80 -18.93
CA ILE A 18 -7.68 -1.62 -18.65
C ILE A 18 -8.24 -1.00 -19.92
N ASP A 19 -8.57 -1.85 -20.89
CA ASP A 19 -9.27 -1.39 -22.08
C ASP A 19 -10.74 -1.16 -21.68
N PRO A 20 -11.20 0.08 -21.68
CA PRO A 20 -12.62 0.37 -21.45
C PRO A 20 -13.53 -0.30 -22.48
N HIS A 21 -12.99 -0.75 -23.62
CA HIS A 21 -13.72 -1.48 -24.64
C HIS A 21 -13.99 -2.94 -24.28
N ASP A 22 -13.24 -3.52 -23.34
CA ASP A 22 -13.44 -4.90 -22.85
C ASP A 22 -14.54 -5.03 -21.79
N GLY A 23 -15.37 -4.00 -21.62
CA GLY A 23 -16.50 -4.03 -20.70
C GLY A 23 -16.12 -3.82 -19.23
N ILE A 24 -14.96 -3.21 -18.95
CA ILE A 24 -14.59 -2.75 -17.62
C ILE A 24 -15.25 -1.40 -17.33
N VAL A 25 -16.00 -1.31 -16.25
CA VAL A 25 -16.54 -0.04 -15.80
C VAL A 25 -15.44 0.73 -15.07
N LEU A 26 -14.85 1.71 -15.73
CA LEU A 26 -13.99 2.67 -15.08
C LEU A 26 -14.82 3.62 -14.21
N CYS A 27 -14.89 3.30 -12.92
CA CYS A 27 -15.45 4.21 -11.92
C CYS A 27 -14.45 5.34 -11.57
N TRP A 28 -13.47 5.60 -12.41
CA TRP A 28 -12.45 6.60 -12.18
C TRP A 28 -12.28 7.55 -13.35
N GLN A 29 -12.56 8.80 -13.11
CA GLN A 29 -12.03 9.91 -13.88
C GLN A 29 -11.40 10.92 -12.93
N GLN A 30 -10.36 11.58 -13.39
CA GLN A 30 -9.54 12.51 -12.65
C GLN A 30 -10.32 13.41 -11.69
N GLY A 31 -10.42 12.97 -10.44
CA GLY A 31 -10.58 13.90 -9.33
C GLY A 31 -11.97 14.40 -8.98
N THR A 32 -13.04 14.08 -9.67
CA THR A 32 -14.37 14.58 -9.28
C THR A 32 -15.19 13.54 -8.52
N LYS A 33 -15.75 13.99 -7.40
CA LYS A 33 -16.58 13.20 -6.48
C LYS A 33 -17.85 12.64 -7.15
N ALA A 34 -18.30 13.28 -8.23
CA ALA A 34 -19.48 12.91 -8.99
C ALA A 34 -19.33 11.58 -9.75
N HIS A 35 -18.18 11.34 -10.35
CA HIS A 35 -17.91 10.13 -11.12
C HIS A 35 -17.90 8.85 -10.27
N TRP A 36 -17.52 8.94 -9.01
CA TRP A 36 -17.57 7.81 -8.08
C TRP A 36 -19.00 7.39 -7.73
N LEU A 37 -19.90 8.36 -7.60
CA LEU A 37 -21.31 8.11 -7.32
C LEU A 37 -22.01 7.52 -8.55
N ASP A 38 -21.65 7.97 -9.74
CA ASP A 38 -22.20 7.47 -11.00
C ASP A 38 -21.69 6.05 -11.30
N GLY A 39 -20.42 5.76 -11.09
CA GLY A 39 -19.89 4.41 -11.20
C GLY A 39 -20.57 3.42 -10.24
N TRP A 40 -20.82 3.83 -9.00
CA TRP A 40 -21.57 3.02 -8.04
C TRP A 40 -23.01 2.75 -8.49
N LYS A 41 -23.70 3.74 -9.01
CA LYS A 41 -25.06 3.60 -9.53
C LYS A 41 -25.13 2.70 -10.78
N GLN A 42 -24.09 2.75 -11.61
CA GLN A 42 -24.00 1.93 -12.81
C GLN A 42 -23.69 0.48 -12.48
N LEU A 43 -22.98 0.21 -11.37
CA LEU A 43 -22.55 -1.14 -11.02
C LEU A 43 -23.72 -2.13 -10.89
N SER A 44 -24.85 -1.70 -10.36
CA SER A 44 -26.05 -2.53 -10.21
C SER A 44 -26.68 -2.94 -11.55
N ASN A 45 -26.39 -2.20 -12.62
CA ASN A 45 -26.92 -2.43 -13.96
C ASN A 45 -25.95 -3.20 -14.87
N TRP A 46 -24.73 -3.51 -14.38
CA TRP A 46 -23.74 -4.22 -15.17
C TRP A 46 -23.80 -5.73 -14.93
N PRO A 47 -23.56 -6.53 -15.97
CA PRO A 47 -23.47 -7.97 -15.82
C PRO A 47 -22.45 -8.37 -14.76
N VAL A 48 -22.78 -9.37 -13.95
CA VAL A 48 -21.92 -9.82 -12.81
C VAL A 48 -20.63 -10.45 -13.30
N ASP A 49 -20.60 -10.93 -14.53
CA ASP A 49 -19.42 -11.51 -15.19
C ASP A 49 -18.40 -10.48 -15.69
N LYS A 50 -18.76 -9.19 -15.67
CA LYS A 50 -17.86 -8.12 -16.07
C LYS A 50 -17.12 -7.53 -14.87
N PRO A 51 -15.78 -7.42 -14.90
CA PRO A 51 -15.03 -6.78 -13.84
C PRO A 51 -15.33 -5.28 -13.76
N VAL A 52 -15.05 -4.71 -12.60
CA VAL A 52 -15.19 -3.27 -12.35
C VAL A 52 -13.91 -2.68 -11.85
N ALA A 53 -13.62 -1.43 -12.16
CA ALA A 53 -12.47 -0.71 -11.64
C ALA A 53 -12.93 0.55 -10.89
N PHE A 54 -12.33 0.84 -9.75
CA PHE A 54 -12.62 2.03 -8.96
C PHE A 54 -11.42 2.49 -8.14
N ARG A 55 -11.46 3.75 -7.73
CA ARG A 55 -10.35 4.37 -7.00
C ARG A 55 -10.64 4.62 -5.53
N GLY A 56 -9.74 4.10 -4.69
CA GLY A 56 -9.68 4.39 -3.26
C GLY A 56 -10.87 3.88 -2.47
N MET A 57 -10.83 4.11 -1.17
CA MET A 57 -11.83 3.61 -0.21
C MET A 57 -13.22 4.27 -0.32
N THR A 58 -13.40 5.22 -1.24
CA THR A 58 -14.75 5.70 -1.60
C THR A 58 -15.60 4.58 -2.17
N GLY A 59 -14.96 3.62 -2.82
CA GLY A 59 -15.59 2.42 -3.36
C GLY A 59 -15.84 1.28 -2.36
N ARG A 60 -15.71 1.50 -1.03
CA ARG A 60 -15.84 0.41 -0.05
C ARG A 60 -17.13 -0.41 -0.15
N LYS A 61 -18.26 0.21 -0.50
CA LYS A 61 -19.51 -0.49 -0.72
C LYS A 61 -19.44 -1.36 -1.99
N THR A 62 -18.79 -0.86 -3.03
CA THR A 62 -18.52 -1.58 -4.28
C THR A 62 -17.62 -2.78 -4.02
N VAL A 63 -16.55 -2.62 -3.22
CA VAL A 63 -15.70 -3.75 -2.81
C VAL A 63 -16.50 -4.81 -2.09
N ALA A 64 -17.29 -4.42 -1.09
CA ALA A 64 -18.13 -5.34 -0.33
C ALA A 64 -19.12 -6.10 -1.22
N GLU A 65 -19.72 -5.41 -2.19
CA GLU A 65 -20.65 -6.03 -3.14
C GLU A 65 -19.94 -6.99 -4.10
N CYS A 66 -18.77 -6.61 -4.63
CA CYS A 66 -17.95 -7.50 -5.46
C CYS A 66 -17.55 -8.77 -4.71
N ILE A 67 -17.08 -8.64 -3.45
CA ILE A 67 -16.74 -9.79 -2.61
C ILE A 67 -17.97 -10.69 -2.42
N LYS A 68 -19.13 -10.12 -2.07
CA LYS A 68 -20.38 -10.85 -1.83
C LYS A 68 -20.87 -11.60 -3.07
N THR A 69 -20.76 -10.99 -4.24
CA THR A 69 -21.25 -11.56 -5.51
C THR A 69 -20.19 -12.40 -6.23
N GLY A 70 -18.96 -12.42 -5.76
CA GLY A 70 -17.85 -13.06 -6.43
C GLY A 70 -17.42 -12.38 -7.73
N ARG A 71 -17.74 -11.09 -7.88
CA ARG A 71 -17.39 -10.28 -9.05
C ARG A 71 -15.97 -9.80 -8.97
N ASP A 72 -15.20 -9.91 -10.04
CA ASP A 72 -13.86 -9.37 -10.13
C ASP A 72 -13.87 -7.84 -10.09
N TYR A 73 -12.87 -7.26 -9.41
CA TYR A 73 -12.69 -5.82 -9.33
C TYR A 73 -11.22 -5.42 -9.34
N PHE A 74 -10.95 -4.27 -9.94
CA PHE A 74 -9.66 -3.60 -9.88
C PHE A 74 -9.73 -2.43 -8.90
N TYR A 75 -8.94 -2.53 -7.85
CA TYR A 75 -8.80 -1.45 -6.89
C TYR A 75 -7.62 -0.56 -7.26
N ILE A 76 -7.89 0.72 -7.50
CA ILE A 76 -6.90 1.71 -7.90
C ILE A 76 -6.68 2.69 -6.74
N ASP A 77 -5.45 2.87 -6.30
CA ASP A 77 -5.09 3.88 -5.29
C ASP A 77 -3.67 4.42 -5.51
N THR A 78 -3.17 5.23 -4.61
CA THR A 78 -1.80 5.76 -4.64
C THR A 78 -0.80 4.61 -4.81
N GLY A 79 0.12 4.73 -5.75
CA GLY A 79 1.19 3.76 -5.97
C GLY A 79 2.13 3.66 -4.78
N TYR A 80 2.96 2.64 -4.80
CA TYR A 80 3.92 2.34 -3.74
C TYR A 80 5.16 3.23 -3.79
N LEU A 81 5.57 3.61 -5.01
CA LEU A 81 6.83 4.30 -5.31
C LEU A 81 6.58 5.59 -6.09
N GLY A 82 7.48 6.56 -6.00
CA GLY A 82 7.48 7.75 -6.86
C GLY A 82 6.41 8.81 -6.56
N ASN A 83 5.67 8.74 -5.46
CA ASN A 83 4.55 9.65 -5.14
C ASN A 83 4.87 10.71 -4.07
N ARG A 84 6.13 11.04 -3.89
CA ARG A 84 6.59 11.99 -2.84
C ARG A 84 6.38 13.45 -3.17
N GLN A 85 6.00 13.74 -4.39
CA GLN A 85 5.79 15.10 -4.87
C GLN A 85 4.39 15.62 -4.58
N LYS A 86 4.16 16.89 -4.89
CA LYS A 86 2.89 17.59 -4.70
C LYS A 86 1.71 16.91 -5.38
N ARG A 87 1.92 16.07 -6.39
CA ARG A 87 0.88 15.31 -7.09
C ARG A 87 1.19 13.82 -7.10
N LYS A 88 0.16 13.01 -7.17
CA LYS A 88 0.28 11.57 -7.38
C LYS A 88 0.60 11.30 -8.84
N ILE A 89 1.70 10.63 -9.10
CA ILE A 89 2.13 10.26 -10.44
C ILE A 89 1.69 8.82 -10.71
N TYR A 90 2.02 7.90 -9.80
CA TYR A 90 1.74 6.48 -9.94
C TYR A 90 0.52 6.06 -9.12
N HIS A 91 -0.20 5.09 -9.66
CA HIS A 91 -1.34 4.45 -9.03
C HIS A 91 -1.12 2.94 -9.03
N ARG A 92 -1.27 2.30 -7.88
CA ARG A 92 -1.34 0.83 -7.84
C ARG A 92 -2.68 0.37 -8.39
N VAL A 93 -2.66 -0.74 -9.10
CA VAL A 93 -3.86 -1.40 -9.63
C VAL A 93 -3.85 -2.83 -9.12
N VAL A 94 -4.84 -3.18 -8.32
CA VAL A 94 -4.88 -4.47 -7.61
C VAL A 94 -6.14 -5.21 -7.99
N LEU A 95 -6.00 -6.44 -8.47
CA LEU A 95 -7.14 -7.32 -8.74
C LEU A 95 -7.59 -8.00 -7.44
N ASN A 96 -8.88 -7.91 -7.13
CA ASN A 96 -9.55 -8.58 -6.01
C ASN A 96 -8.90 -8.34 -4.63
N GLY A 97 -8.26 -7.19 -4.47
CA GLY A 97 -7.61 -6.80 -3.22
C GLY A 97 -7.40 -5.29 -3.13
N MET A 98 -6.91 -4.81 -1.99
CA MET A 98 -6.57 -3.39 -1.80
C MET A 98 -5.08 -3.11 -1.91
N GLN A 99 -4.27 -4.14 -1.70
CA GLN A 99 -2.83 -4.14 -1.86
C GLN A 99 -2.39 -5.48 -2.45
N HIS A 100 -1.29 -5.47 -3.18
CA HIS A 100 -0.65 -6.70 -3.61
C HIS A 100 -0.06 -7.41 -2.38
N SER A 101 -0.17 -8.72 -2.34
CA SER A 101 0.32 -9.54 -1.22
C SER A 101 1.22 -10.70 -1.66
N HIS A 102 1.28 -10.97 -2.96
CA HIS A 102 2.05 -12.08 -3.52
C HIS A 102 3.13 -11.54 -4.43
N PHE A 103 4.36 -11.68 -3.98
CA PHE A 103 5.55 -11.29 -4.73
C PHE A 103 5.89 -12.34 -5.79
N VAL A 104 6.22 -11.85 -6.99
CA VAL A 104 6.82 -12.63 -8.06
C VAL A 104 8.06 -11.90 -8.58
N GLU A 105 9.07 -12.65 -9.00
CA GLU A 105 10.24 -12.06 -9.62
C GLU A 105 9.89 -11.53 -11.01
N VAL A 106 10.31 -10.31 -11.29
CA VAL A 106 10.09 -9.61 -12.55
C VAL A 106 11.39 -8.95 -13.02
N PRO A 107 11.52 -8.60 -14.31
CA PRO A 107 12.62 -7.79 -14.80
C PRO A 107 12.71 -6.43 -14.10
N ASP A 108 13.85 -5.79 -14.17
CA ASP A 108 14.11 -4.49 -13.55
C ASP A 108 13.84 -3.28 -14.48
N ASP A 109 13.30 -3.53 -15.67
CA ASP A 109 13.09 -2.53 -16.72
C ASP A 109 12.09 -1.42 -16.29
N ARG A 110 10.98 -1.78 -15.61
CA ARG A 110 10.06 -0.79 -15.05
C ARG A 110 10.69 -0.01 -13.90
N TRP A 111 11.48 -0.68 -13.07
CA TRP A 111 12.25 -0.01 -12.02
C TRP A 111 13.17 1.06 -12.59
N LYS A 112 13.93 0.73 -13.62
CA LYS A 112 14.84 1.66 -14.31
C LYS A 112 14.13 2.83 -15.00
N LYS A 113 12.87 2.66 -15.36
CA LYS A 113 12.04 3.70 -15.99
C LYS A 113 11.26 4.56 -15.01
N LEU A 114 11.23 4.20 -13.70
CA LEU A 114 10.58 5.05 -12.73
C LEU A 114 11.23 6.42 -12.71
N ASP A 115 10.39 7.44 -12.93
CA ASP A 115 10.80 8.83 -12.88
C ASP A 115 10.82 9.28 -11.42
N TYR A 116 12.01 9.26 -10.86
CA TYR A 116 12.26 9.75 -9.51
C TYR A 116 12.48 11.24 -9.55
N ASP A 117 11.41 12.01 -9.65
CA ASP A 117 11.48 13.47 -9.66
C ASP A 117 12.07 14.11 -8.38
N SER A 118 12.52 13.33 -7.43
CA SER A 118 13.20 13.83 -6.23
C SER A 118 14.66 13.39 -6.23
N PRO A 119 15.60 14.26 -6.58
CA PRO A 119 17.04 13.93 -6.57
C PRO A 119 17.57 13.65 -5.15
N THR A 120 16.79 13.92 -4.11
CA THR A 120 17.24 13.86 -2.72
C THR A 120 16.98 12.50 -2.05
N ILE A 121 16.22 11.59 -2.64
CA ILE A 121 15.90 10.30 -2.00
C ILE A 121 16.21 9.16 -2.95
N ASN A 122 17.27 8.43 -2.64
CA ASN A 122 17.58 7.17 -3.30
C ASN A 122 16.57 6.11 -2.85
N LEU A 123 15.80 5.56 -3.79
CA LEU A 123 14.82 4.51 -3.51
C LEU A 123 15.43 3.11 -3.55
N ASN A 124 16.67 2.95 -3.99
CA ASN A 124 17.32 1.66 -3.92
C ASN A 124 17.50 1.24 -2.46
N PHE A 125 17.14 0.01 -2.17
CA PHE A 125 17.29 -0.54 -0.83
C PHE A 125 18.75 -0.42 -0.36
N PRO A 126 19.00 0.30 0.73
CA PRO A 126 20.37 0.60 1.18
C PRO A 126 21.00 -0.53 2.03
N GLY A 127 20.24 -1.57 2.34
CA GLY A 127 20.49 -2.54 3.40
C GLY A 127 19.65 -2.24 4.63
N TRP A 128 19.56 -3.20 5.56
CA TRP A 128 18.77 -3.06 6.78
C TRP A 128 19.45 -2.18 7.82
N LYS A 129 18.70 -1.22 8.35
CA LYS A 129 19.08 -0.39 9.50
C LYS A 129 18.81 -1.17 10.79
N LYS A 130 19.88 -1.45 11.56
CA LYS A 130 19.81 -2.28 12.79
C LYS A 130 19.98 -1.48 14.07
N ASP A 131 20.39 -0.22 13.98
CA ASP A 131 20.82 0.65 15.06
C ASP A 131 19.90 1.83 15.35
N GLY A 132 18.69 1.79 14.86
CA GLY A 132 17.66 2.82 15.13
C GLY A 132 17.30 2.93 16.61
N LYS A 133 16.72 4.07 17.03
CA LYS A 133 16.41 4.37 18.43
C LYS A 133 14.94 4.28 18.79
N ALA A 134 14.07 4.75 17.91
CA ALA A 134 12.65 4.91 18.21
C ALA A 134 11.77 3.96 17.40
N ILE A 135 10.59 3.64 17.93
CA ILE A 135 9.53 2.94 17.23
C ILE A 135 8.54 3.96 16.68
N LEU A 136 8.22 3.88 15.39
CA LEU A 136 7.23 4.74 14.76
C LEU A 136 5.91 4.00 14.56
N VAL A 137 4.87 4.38 15.29
CA VAL A 137 3.51 3.86 15.12
C VAL A 137 2.75 4.77 14.15
N VAL A 138 2.47 4.26 12.95
CA VAL A 138 1.73 5.00 11.92
C VAL A 138 0.25 4.63 11.99
N THR A 139 -0.58 5.58 12.39
CA THR A 139 -2.01 5.36 12.64
C THR A 139 -2.77 5.02 11.36
N PRO A 140 -3.71 4.07 11.39
CA PRO A 140 -4.57 3.79 10.26
C PRO A 140 -5.53 4.97 10.00
N SER A 141 -5.95 5.14 8.76
CA SER A 141 -6.98 6.14 8.44
C SER A 141 -8.38 5.57 8.64
N GLU A 142 -9.34 6.45 8.96
CA GLU A 142 -10.75 6.13 9.23
C GLU A 142 -11.41 5.21 8.19
N LYS A 143 -11.09 5.39 6.91
CA LYS A 143 -11.75 4.63 5.84
C LYS A 143 -11.36 3.15 5.85
N PRO A 144 -10.07 2.77 5.92
CA PRO A 144 -9.68 1.39 6.16
C PRO A 144 -10.23 0.82 7.47
N CYS A 145 -10.18 1.58 8.57
CA CYS A 145 -10.73 1.11 9.84
C CYS A 145 -12.20 0.69 9.69
N LYS A 146 -13.03 1.55 9.10
CA LYS A 146 -14.45 1.23 8.83
C LYS A 146 -14.67 0.04 7.91
N PHE A 147 -13.73 -0.22 7.00
CA PHE A 147 -13.81 -1.38 6.11
C PHE A 147 -13.48 -2.68 6.87
N TYR A 148 -12.47 -2.66 7.71
CA TYR A 148 -12.04 -3.82 8.48
C TYR A 148 -12.81 -4.02 9.79
N GLY A 149 -13.76 -3.12 10.11
CA GLY A 149 -14.57 -3.23 11.33
C GLY A 149 -13.80 -2.96 12.61
N ILE A 150 -12.75 -2.16 12.54
CA ILE A 150 -11.93 -1.72 13.69
C ILE A 150 -12.12 -0.23 13.93
N THR A 151 -11.78 0.25 15.10
CA THR A 151 -11.59 1.68 15.37
C THR A 151 -10.10 2.02 15.42
N ARG A 152 -9.78 3.24 15.00
CA ARG A 152 -8.41 3.74 15.04
C ARG A 152 -7.86 3.77 16.47
N ASP A 153 -8.65 4.31 17.40
CA ASP A 153 -8.21 4.57 18.76
C ASP A 153 -8.00 3.26 19.53
N GLU A 154 -8.87 2.27 19.35
CA GLU A 154 -8.69 0.93 19.91
C GLU A 154 -7.40 0.30 19.40
N TRP A 155 -7.19 0.26 18.06
CA TRP A 155 -5.99 -0.33 17.51
C TRP A 155 -4.71 0.37 18.00
N VAL A 156 -4.71 1.72 18.07
CA VAL A 156 -3.58 2.48 18.59
C VAL A 156 -3.34 2.17 20.06
N GLY A 157 -4.40 2.15 20.88
CA GLY A 157 -4.31 1.85 22.31
C GLY A 157 -3.76 0.47 22.59
N GLU A 158 -4.25 -0.57 21.91
CA GLU A 158 -3.78 -1.95 22.02
C GLU A 158 -2.31 -2.07 21.55
N THR A 159 -1.98 -1.45 20.41
CA THR A 159 -0.61 -1.43 19.87
C THR A 159 0.36 -0.80 20.87
N LEU A 160 0.05 0.38 21.39
CA LEU A 160 0.91 1.06 22.37
C LEU A 160 1.05 0.27 23.67
N THR A 161 -0.02 -0.39 24.11
CA THR A 161 0.02 -1.24 25.31
C THR A 161 0.96 -2.42 25.10
N THR A 162 0.84 -3.10 23.97
CA THR A 162 1.71 -4.23 23.62
C THR A 162 3.16 -3.78 23.51
N LEU A 163 3.44 -2.72 22.76
CA LEU A 163 4.82 -2.24 22.56
C LEU A 163 5.49 -1.87 23.89
N LYS A 164 4.80 -1.16 24.78
CA LYS A 164 5.35 -0.77 26.09
C LYS A 164 5.71 -1.94 27.00
N GLN A 165 5.16 -3.13 26.75
CA GLN A 165 5.52 -4.34 27.48
C GLN A 165 6.78 -5.02 26.93
N HIS A 166 7.20 -4.67 25.70
CA HIS A 166 8.25 -5.41 24.98
C HIS A 166 9.41 -4.53 24.51
N THR A 167 9.39 -3.22 24.77
CA THR A 167 10.50 -2.31 24.44
C THR A 167 10.56 -1.10 25.38
N ASP A 168 11.77 -0.68 25.69
CA ASP A 168 12.06 0.60 26.39
C ASP A 168 12.36 1.74 25.39
N ARG A 169 12.29 1.47 24.08
CA ARG A 169 12.53 2.50 23.06
C ARG A 169 11.44 3.57 23.10
N PRO A 170 11.77 4.84 22.82
CA PRO A 170 10.78 5.87 22.60
C PRO A 170 9.79 5.45 21.50
N ILE A 171 8.49 5.65 21.77
CA ILE A 171 7.43 5.38 20.80
C ILE A 171 6.88 6.70 20.31
N ILE A 172 7.00 6.93 19.01
CA ILE A 172 6.48 8.10 18.32
C ILE A 172 5.20 7.70 17.57
N VAL A 173 4.12 8.44 17.76
CA VAL A 173 2.86 8.20 17.04
C VAL A 173 2.75 9.21 15.91
N ARG A 174 2.66 8.71 14.67
CA ARG A 174 2.47 9.51 13.47
C ARG A 174 1.05 9.38 12.97
N ASP A 175 0.33 10.46 13.03
CA ASP A 175 -0.97 10.57 12.38
C ASP A 175 -0.84 10.80 10.88
N LYS A 176 -1.83 10.32 10.14
CA LYS A 176 -1.81 10.45 8.67
C LYS A 176 -1.76 11.90 8.20
N GLY A 177 -2.31 12.86 8.95
CA GLY A 177 -2.33 14.27 8.59
C GLY A 177 -2.93 14.58 7.22
N LEU A 178 -2.85 15.82 6.77
CA LEU A 178 -3.19 16.23 5.41
C LEU A 178 -2.08 15.81 4.44
N ARG A 179 -2.44 15.58 3.17
CA ARG A 179 -1.46 15.15 2.16
C ARG A 179 -0.27 16.11 2.03
N ARG A 180 -0.52 17.43 2.08
CA ARG A 180 0.53 18.45 2.00
C ARG A 180 1.56 18.38 3.13
N GLU A 181 1.18 17.78 4.26
CA GLU A 181 2.01 17.60 5.44
C GLU A 181 2.87 16.32 5.38
N ARG A 182 2.68 15.51 4.34
CA ARG A 182 3.34 14.21 4.16
C ARG A 182 4.30 14.15 2.98
N ILE A 183 4.59 15.29 2.39
CA ILE A 183 5.49 15.43 1.24
C ILE A 183 6.61 16.39 1.59
N GLY A 184 7.72 16.33 0.87
CA GLY A 184 8.90 17.14 1.20
C GLY A 184 9.39 16.78 2.63
N ASP A 185 9.64 17.80 3.44
CA ASP A 185 10.18 17.67 4.80
C ASP A 185 9.26 16.84 5.73
N GLY A 186 7.95 16.87 5.52
CA GLY A 186 7.00 16.05 6.25
C GLY A 186 6.87 14.61 5.73
N SER A 187 7.73 14.16 4.83
CA SER A 187 7.70 12.79 4.32
C SER A 187 8.03 11.77 5.39
N LEU A 188 7.56 10.52 5.20
CA LEU A 188 7.95 9.44 6.09
C LEU A 188 9.47 9.23 6.10
N TYR A 189 10.10 9.35 4.95
CA TYR A 189 11.55 9.12 4.81
C TYR A 189 12.39 10.08 5.64
N ASN A 190 12.04 11.37 5.66
CA ASN A 190 12.72 12.33 6.52
C ASN A 190 12.55 11.96 7.98
N GLN A 191 11.34 11.58 8.39
CA GLN A 191 11.11 11.15 9.76
C GLN A 191 11.87 9.87 10.13
N LEU A 192 12.01 8.90 9.19
CA LEU A 192 12.80 7.70 9.44
C LEU A 192 14.26 8.02 9.79
N ASP A 193 14.81 9.08 9.21
CA ASP A 193 16.18 9.53 9.46
C ASP A 193 16.27 10.47 10.67
N GLU A 194 15.47 11.52 10.71
CA GLU A 194 15.52 12.56 11.76
C GLU A 194 15.26 11.98 13.16
N ASP A 195 14.26 11.11 13.28
CA ASP A 195 13.94 10.45 14.54
C ASP A 195 14.74 9.15 14.77
N ASN A 196 15.62 8.81 13.86
CA ASN A 196 16.44 7.59 13.90
C ASN A 196 15.59 6.34 14.18
N ILE A 197 14.59 6.09 13.32
CA ILE A 197 13.60 5.05 13.53
C ILE A 197 14.23 3.65 13.43
N PHE A 198 13.97 2.81 14.45
CA PHE A 198 14.37 1.40 14.53
C PHE A 198 13.39 0.49 13.80
N ALA A 199 12.08 0.70 13.99
CA ALA A 199 11.03 -0.07 13.34
C ALA A 199 9.76 0.76 13.15
N VAL A 200 8.98 0.43 12.11
CA VAL A 200 7.67 1.03 11.83
C VAL A 200 6.58 0.02 12.15
N VAL A 201 5.56 0.45 12.89
CA VAL A 201 4.38 -0.36 13.23
C VAL A 201 3.15 0.29 12.62
N THR A 202 2.36 -0.46 11.88
CA THR A 202 1.14 0.05 11.27
C THR A 202 0.09 -1.04 11.07
N TYR A 203 -1.17 -0.67 10.88
CA TYR A 203 -2.22 -1.65 10.58
C TYR A 203 -1.96 -2.37 9.24
N ASN A 204 -1.98 -1.63 8.12
CA ASN A 204 -1.63 -2.09 6.77
C ASN A 204 -1.31 -0.91 5.84
N SER A 205 -0.69 0.13 6.37
CA SER A 205 -0.37 1.32 5.58
C SER A 205 0.75 1.06 4.57
N ILE A 206 0.76 1.83 3.48
CA ILE A 206 1.92 1.95 2.58
C ILE A 206 3.20 2.33 3.34
N ALA A 207 3.07 2.94 4.52
CA ALA A 207 4.22 3.25 5.37
C ALA A 207 5.13 2.03 5.66
N ALA A 208 4.56 0.81 5.78
CA ALA A 208 5.34 -0.41 5.89
C ALA A 208 6.17 -0.68 4.62
N THR A 209 5.56 -0.47 3.45
CA THR A 209 6.23 -0.62 2.14
C THR A 209 7.36 0.39 1.98
N GLU A 210 7.10 1.65 2.36
CA GLU A 210 8.11 2.71 2.33
C GLU A 210 9.24 2.43 3.32
N ALA A 211 8.93 2.02 4.55
CA ALA A 211 9.93 1.68 5.57
C ALA A 211 10.84 0.52 5.13
N VAL A 212 10.26 -0.60 4.72
CA VAL A 212 11.01 -1.77 4.23
C VAL A 212 11.90 -1.39 3.05
N GLY A 213 11.36 -0.67 2.07
CA GLY A 213 12.15 -0.19 0.93
C GLY A 213 13.29 0.77 1.31
N TYR A 214 13.20 1.40 2.46
CA TYR A 214 14.20 2.31 3.03
C TYR A 214 15.16 1.64 4.04
N GLY A 215 15.03 0.32 4.20
CA GLY A 215 15.88 -0.46 5.11
C GLY A 215 15.42 -0.47 6.56
N VAL A 216 14.24 0.05 6.87
CA VAL A 216 13.68 0.03 8.22
C VAL A 216 12.68 -1.11 8.35
N PRO A 217 12.85 -2.05 9.30
CA PRO A 217 11.92 -3.15 9.49
C PRO A 217 10.53 -2.65 9.85
N ALA A 218 9.51 -3.42 9.44
CA ALA A 218 8.13 -3.06 9.67
C ALA A 218 7.30 -4.19 10.28
N PHE A 219 6.29 -3.80 11.04
CA PHE A 219 5.31 -4.64 11.69
C PHE A 219 3.91 -4.25 11.22
N THR A 220 3.08 -5.24 10.88
CA THR A 220 1.75 -4.96 10.34
C THR A 220 0.68 -5.88 10.95
N SER A 221 -0.52 -5.35 11.24
CA SER A 221 -1.64 -6.14 11.74
C SER A 221 -2.42 -6.87 10.63
N ALA A 222 -2.41 -6.32 9.42
CA ALA A 222 -3.14 -6.87 8.29
C ALA A 222 -2.29 -6.90 7.01
N PRO A 223 -2.66 -7.73 6.02
CA PRO A 223 -1.89 -7.89 4.79
C PRO A 223 -1.67 -6.59 4.01
N GLY A 224 -0.47 -6.46 3.44
CA GLY A 224 -0.05 -5.34 2.59
C GLY A 224 1.08 -5.73 1.66
N ALA A 225 1.54 -4.81 0.83
CA ALA A 225 2.54 -5.07 -0.19
C ALA A 225 3.93 -5.45 0.36
N ALA A 226 4.22 -5.07 1.61
CA ALA A 226 5.45 -5.45 2.31
C ALA A 226 5.29 -6.67 3.22
N ASP A 227 4.15 -7.35 3.19
CA ASP A 227 3.76 -8.36 4.18
C ASP A 227 4.77 -9.49 4.35
N MET A 228 5.42 -9.89 3.25
CA MET A 228 6.44 -10.93 3.26
C MET A 228 7.72 -10.53 4.04
N PHE A 229 7.93 -9.25 4.29
CA PHE A 229 9.06 -8.70 5.06
C PHE A 229 8.64 -8.22 6.44
N CYS A 230 7.35 -8.16 6.73
CA CYS A 230 6.82 -7.65 7.99
C CYS A 230 6.65 -8.77 9.02
N GLU A 231 6.85 -8.42 10.28
CA GLU A 231 6.46 -9.24 11.40
C GLU A 231 5.00 -8.90 11.81
N LYS A 232 4.25 -9.89 12.30
CA LYS A 232 2.88 -9.72 12.76
C LYS A 232 2.77 -9.68 14.28
N ASP A 233 3.72 -10.26 14.95
CA ASP A 233 3.79 -10.35 16.40
C ASP A 233 4.57 -9.14 16.95
N PHE A 234 3.85 -8.16 17.50
CA PHE A 234 4.44 -6.93 18.03
C PHE A 234 5.27 -7.17 19.30
N SER A 235 5.14 -8.34 19.94
CA SER A 235 6.01 -8.71 21.07
C SER A 235 7.47 -8.90 20.63
N LYS A 236 7.71 -9.13 19.34
CA LYS A 236 9.04 -9.27 18.74
C LYS A 236 9.68 -7.94 18.31
N ILE A 237 9.20 -6.83 18.82
CA ILE A 237 9.63 -5.50 18.35
C ILE A 237 11.14 -5.28 18.44
N GLU A 238 11.82 -5.89 19.41
CA GLU A 238 13.27 -5.82 19.57
C GLU A 238 14.05 -6.84 18.70
N THR A 239 13.35 -7.78 18.09
CA THR A 239 13.93 -8.80 17.20
C THR A 239 13.22 -8.82 15.85
N PRO A 240 13.22 -7.70 15.12
CA PRO A 240 12.52 -7.60 13.86
C PRO A 240 13.13 -8.53 12.80
N ARG A 241 12.32 -8.87 11.83
CA ARG A 241 12.73 -9.72 10.73
C ARG A 241 13.62 -8.95 9.74
N TYR A 242 14.74 -9.54 9.39
CA TYR A 242 15.65 -9.06 8.36
C TYR A 242 15.77 -10.13 7.27
N GLU A 243 15.28 -9.84 6.10
CA GLU A 243 15.37 -10.72 4.94
C GLU A 243 16.63 -10.42 4.11
N ASP A 244 16.91 -11.29 3.15
CA ASP A 244 18.01 -11.10 2.20
C ASP A 244 17.84 -9.80 1.39
N ASP A 245 18.91 -9.04 1.27
CA ASP A 245 18.94 -7.74 0.60
C ASP A 245 18.56 -7.84 -0.88
N GLN A 246 18.96 -8.91 -1.57
CA GLN A 246 18.62 -9.11 -2.97
C GLN A 246 17.13 -9.39 -3.15
N LYS A 247 16.53 -10.11 -2.19
CA LYS A 247 15.09 -10.37 -2.17
C LYS A 247 14.31 -9.07 -2.02
N VAL A 248 14.75 -8.15 -1.17
CA VAL A 248 14.14 -6.82 -1.01
C VAL A 248 14.26 -6.01 -2.31
N ARG A 249 15.43 -6.01 -2.95
CA ARG A 249 15.61 -5.31 -4.24
C ARG A 249 14.73 -5.87 -5.35
N LYS A 250 14.63 -7.19 -5.49
CA LYS A 250 13.73 -7.84 -6.45
C LYS A 250 12.27 -7.49 -6.16
N TRP A 251 11.88 -7.42 -4.90
CA TRP A 251 10.56 -6.97 -4.49
C TRP A 251 10.29 -5.49 -4.86
N GLN A 252 11.28 -4.60 -4.73
CA GLN A 252 11.15 -3.23 -5.22
C GLN A 252 10.92 -3.18 -6.74
N HIS A 253 11.58 -4.04 -7.53
CA HIS A 253 11.31 -4.17 -8.96
C HIS A 253 9.86 -4.59 -9.21
N TRP A 254 9.36 -5.56 -8.45
CA TRP A 254 7.96 -5.99 -8.53
C TRP A 254 6.98 -4.88 -8.14
N LEU A 255 7.26 -4.07 -7.14
CA LEU A 255 6.42 -2.90 -6.80
C LEU A 255 6.30 -1.92 -7.98
N ALA A 256 7.34 -1.78 -8.79
CA ALA A 256 7.27 -0.96 -9.99
C ALA A 256 6.31 -1.54 -11.05
N TYR A 257 6.15 -2.85 -11.11
CA TYR A 257 5.16 -3.53 -11.94
C TYR A 257 3.74 -3.46 -11.37
N CYS A 258 3.61 -3.22 -10.08
CA CYS A 258 2.32 -3.13 -9.38
C CYS A 258 1.65 -1.75 -9.51
N GLN A 259 2.24 -0.82 -10.25
CA GLN A 259 1.76 0.56 -10.35
C GLN A 259 1.94 1.13 -11.75
N TYR A 260 1.07 2.08 -12.09
CA TYR A 260 0.97 2.68 -13.41
C TYR A 260 0.79 4.19 -13.32
N ARG A 261 1.25 4.90 -14.34
CA ARG A 261 0.78 6.27 -14.61
C ARG A 261 -0.62 6.21 -15.22
N VAL A 262 -1.33 7.33 -15.16
CA VAL A 262 -2.70 7.41 -15.74
C VAL A 262 -2.67 7.10 -17.23
N GLU A 263 -1.65 7.60 -17.92
CA GLU A 263 -1.45 7.43 -19.36
C GLU A 263 -1.19 5.97 -19.76
N GLU A 264 -0.71 5.15 -18.83
CA GLU A 264 -0.49 3.71 -19.05
C GLU A 264 -1.76 2.88 -18.83
N MET A 265 -2.83 3.51 -18.32
CA MET A 265 -4.11 2.85 -18.00
C MET A 265 -5.18 3.13 -19.06
N SER A 266 -4.87 3.85 -20.10
CA SER A 266 -5.78 4.21 -21.21
C SER A 266 -5.64 3.28 -22.40
#